data_1df06b068b485c2a8b9c51ae8866cecc
#
_entry.id   1df06b068b485c2a8b9c51ae8866cecc
#
_cell.length_a   1.000
_cell.length_b   1.000
_cell.length_c   1.000
_cell.angle_alpha   90.00
_cell.angle_beta   90.00
_cell.angle_gamma   90.00
#
_symmetry.space_group_name_H-M   'P 1'
#
loop_
_entity.id
_entity.type
_entity.pdbx_description
1 polymer ?
#
loop_
_entity_poly.entity_id
_entity_poly.type
_entity_poly.pdbx_seq_one_letter_code
_entity_poly.pdbx_strand_id
1 'polypeptide(L)'
;MFDHVSIGVKDLERARHFYDAALAPLGYERLSNSDTMIGYGPERVGLWVMQVEQPVLADLRSGLHFCFVAPDEAAVDAFHAAAVASGGTDNGEPGIRPDYGQFYY
;
A
#
# COMPACT_ATOMS: atom_id res chain seq x y z
N MET A 1 -7.46 -15.93 3.93
CA MET A 1 -8.39 -15.34 4.88
C MET A 1 -9.15 -14.16 4.29
N PHE A 2 -8.52 -13.04 3.96
CA PHE A 2 -9.22 -12.01 3.20
C PHE A 2 -9.09 -12.29 1.71
N ASP A 3 -10.19 -12.08 0.98
CA ASP A 3 -10.16 -12.09 -0.47
C ASP A 3 -9.56 -10.76 -0.98
N HIS A 4 -10.07 -9.67 -0.48
CA HIS A 4 -9.61 -8.33 -0.83
C HIS A 4 -9.90 -7.34 0.29
N VAL A 5 -9.27 -6.18 0.20
CA VAL A 5 -9.52 -5.04 1.07
C VAL A 5 -9.90 -3.85 0.19
N SER A 6 -10.83 -3.03 0.64
CA SER A 6 -11.22 -1.80 -0.03
C SER A 6 -10.97 -0.62 0.88
N ILE A 7 -10.33 0.41 0.34
CA ILE A 7 -10.10 1.66 1.08
C ILE A 7 -10.67 2.84 0.30
N GLY A 8 -11.22 3.79 1.02
CA GLY A 8 -11.73 5.02 0.44
C GLY A 8 -10.68 6.12 0.50
N VAL A 9 -10.56 6.88 -0.59
CA VAL A 9 -9.66 8.04 -0.67
C VAL A 9 -10.43 9.24 -1.22
N LYS A 10 -9.99 10.43 -0.90
CA LYS A 10 -10.65 11.64 -1.37
C LYS A 10 -10.16 12.04 -2.76
N ASP A 11 -8.88 11.88 -3.03
CA ASP A 11 -8.24 12.25 -4.30
C ASP A 11 -7.71 10.98 -4.97
N LEU A 12 -8.50 10.45 -5.92
CA LEU A 12 -8.16 9.20 -6.59
C LEU A 12 -6.93 9.32 -7.48
N GLU A 13 -6.73 10.49 -8.14
CA GLU A 13 -5.56 10.67 -9.00
C GLU A 13 -4.26 10.66 -8.19
N ARG A 14 -4.28 11.30 -7.04
CA ARG A 14 -3.13 11.27 -6.12
C ARG A 14 -2.88 9.85 -5.61
N ALA A 15 -3.94 9.14 -5.24
CA ALA A 15 -3.83 7.75 -4.81
C ALA A 15 -3.32 6.85 -5.93
N ARG A 16 -3.80 7.03 -7.17
CA ARG A 16 -3.33 6.27 -8.33
C ARG A 16 -1.83 6.46 -8.52
N HIS A 17 -1.35 7.68 -8.50
CA HIS A 17 0.07 7.97 -8.62
C HIS A 17 0.89 7.29 -7.51
N PHE A 18 0.41 7.40 -6.28
CA PHE A 18 1.08 6.82 -5.11
C PHE A 18 1.16 5.29 -5.20
N TYR A 19 0.02 4.63 -5.39
CA TYR A 19 -0.02 3.16 -5.38
C TYR A 19 0.62 2.54 -6.61
N ASP A 20 0.52 3.17 -7.77
CA ASP A 20 1.24 2.70 -8.95
C ASP A 20 2.76 2.61 -8.68
N ALA A 21 3.31 3.64 -8.05
CA ALA A 21 4.74 3.71 -7.76
C ALA A 21 5.14 2.80 -6.60
N ALA A 22 4.37 2.81 -5.51
CA ALA A 22 4.73 2.10 -4.29
C ALA A 22 4.56 0.59 -4.40
N LEU A 23 3.52 0.11 -5.09
CA LEU A 23 3.21 -1.31 -5.16
C LEU A 23 3.96 -2.04 -6.27
N ALA A 24 4.49 -1.34 -7.26
CA ALA A 24 5.26 -1.96 -8.35
C ALA A 24 6.46 -2.77 -7.84
N PRO A 25 7.27 -2.27 -6.90
CA PRO A 25 8.38 -3.05 -6.36
C PRO A 25 7.98 -4.36 -5.68
N LEU A 26 6.73 -4.45 -5.22
CA LEU A 26 6.19 -5.66 -4.61
C LEU A 26 5.65 -6.67 -5.63
N GLY A 27 5.66 -6.30 -6.92
CA GLY A 27 5.10 -7.13 -7.98
C GLY A 27 3.60 -6.97 -8.16
N TYR A 28 3.01 -5.91 -7.62
CA TYR A 28 1.57 -5.65 -7.76
C TYR A 28 1.35 -4.63 -8.87
N GLU A 29 0.41 -4.94 -9.75
CA GLU A 29 0.06 -4.09 -10.88
C GLU A 29 -1.34 -3.52 -10.70
N ARG A 30 -1.60 -2.40 -11.38
CA ARG A 30 -2.95 -1.87 -11.46
C ARG A 30 -3.73 -2.70 -12.49
N LEU A 31 -4.57 -3.59 -11.98
CA LEU A 31 -5.31 -4.55 -12.80
C LEU A 31 -6.69 -4.04 -13.19
N SER A 32 -7.22 -3.05 -12.48
CA SER A 32 -8.50 -2.44 -12.77
C SER A 32 -8.38 -0.94 -12.64
N ASN A 33 -9.01 -0.20 -13.56
CA ASN A 33 -8.89 1.25 -13.62
C ASN A 33 -10.17 1.87 -14.15
N SER A 34 -10.76 2.77 -13.37
CA SER A 34 -11.88 3.59 -13.77
C SER A 34 -11.76 4.98 -13.17
N ASP A 35 -12.71 5.86 -13.45
CA ASP A 35 -12.70 7.22 -12.91
C ASP A 35 -12.97 7.27 -11.41
N THR A 36 -13.54 6.21 -10.84
CA THR A 36 -13.94 6.20 -9.43
C THR A 36 -13.28 5.11 -8.61
N MET A 37 -12.63 4.14 -9.24
CA MET A 37 -12.07 2.99 -8.54
C MET A 37 -10.89 2.41 -9.28
N ILE A 38 -9.85 2.03 -8.54
CA ILE A 38 -8.69 1.33 -9.06
C ILE A 38 -8.43 0.08 -8.22
N GLY A 39 -7.87 -0.94 -8.85
CA GLY A 39 -7.58 -2.21 -8.19
C GLY A 39 -6.17 -2.70 -8.46
N TYR A 40 -5.51 -3.19 -7.44
CA TYR A 40 -4.12 -3.65 -7.49
C TYR A 40 -4.00 -5.09 -7.03
N GLY A 41 -3.06 -5.79 -7.59
CA GLY A 41 -2.73 -7.14 -7.18
C GLY A 41 -1.70 -7.77 -8.09
N PRO A 42 -1.19 -8.96 -7.72
CA PRO A 42 -0.23 -9.67 -8.58
C PRO A 42 -0.91 -10.33 -9.78
N GLU A 43 -1.98 -11.08 -9.57
CA GLU A 43 -2.71 -11.79 -10.63
C GLU A 43 -4.19 -11.41 -10.64
N ARG A 44 -4.72 -11.08 -9.46
CA ARG A 44 -6.08 -10.58 -9.30
C ARG A 44 -6.08 -9.48 -8.27
N VAL A 45 -7.13 -8.67 -8.27
CA VAL A 45 -7.21 -7.53 -7.36
C VAL A 45 -7.36 -8.01 -5.92
N GLY A 46 -6.43 -7.58 -5.07
CA GLY A 46 -6.49 -7.77 -3.62
C GLY A 46 -6.69 -6.47 -2.86
N LEU A 47 -6.40 -5.33 -3.50
CA LEU A 47 -6.60 -4.01 -2.92
C LEU A 47 -7.42 -3.16 -3.87
N TRP A 48 -8.59 -2.73 -3.42
CA TRP A 48 -9.40 -1.74 -4.13
C TRP A 48 -9.24 -0.38 -3.47
N VAL A 49 -9.03 0.65 -4.29
CA VAL A 49 -8.97 2.04 -3.85
C VAL A 49 -10.07 2.80 -4.57
N MET A 50 -10.97 3.42 -3.82
CA MET A 50 -12.14 4.06 -4.40
C MET A 50 -12.28 5.51 -3.91
N GLN A 51 -12.81 6.36 -4.76
CA GLN A 51 -13.07 7.74 -4.40
C GLN A 51 -14.31 7.83 -3.53
N VAL A 52 -14.16 8.47 -2.37
CA VAL A 52 -15.26 8.67 -1.43
C VAL A 52 -15.20 10.10 -0.87
N GLU A 53 -16.32 10.59 -0.35
CA GLU A 53 -16.36 11.94 0.22
C GLU A 53 -15.79 12.00 1.63
N GLN A 54 -15.92 10.92 2.40
CA GLN A 54 -15.49 10.86 3.79
C GLN A 54 -14.65 9.61 4.03
N PRO A 55 -13.37 9.63 3.66
CA PRO A 55 -12.49 8.50 3.90
C PRO A 55 -12.22 8.29 5.39
N VAL A 56 -11.88 7.07 5.74
CA VAL A 56 -11.42 6.78 7.11
C VAL A 56 -10.15 7.57 7.38
N LEU A 57 -10.07 8.18 8.55
CA LEU A 57 -8.90 8.97 8.93
C LEU A 57 -7.68 8.06 9.11
N ALA A 58 -6.58 8.46 8.49
CA ALA A 58 -5.29 7.81 8.67
C ALA A 58 -4.64 8.34 9.96
N ASP A 59 -5.03 7.76 11.08
CA ASP A 59 -4.50 8.14 12.39
C ASP A 59 -3.68 6.96 12.94
N LEU A 60 -2.42 7.19 13.24
CA LEU A 60 -1.53 6.18 13.80
C LEU A 60 -2.07 5.56 15.09
N ARG A 61 -2.86 6.32 15.84
CA ARG A 61 -3.46 5.85 17.09
C ARG A 61 -4.71 5.03 16.90
N SER A 62 -5.25 4.97 15.69
CA SER A 62 -6.44 4.17 15.41
C SER A 62 -6.19 2.67 15.39
N GLY A 63 -4.92 2.29 15.21
CA GLY A 63 -4.54 0.90 15.02
C GLY A 63 -4.78 0.37 13.62
N LEU A 64 -5.29 1.19 12.72
CA LEU A 64 -5.53 0.78 11.34
C LEU A 64 -4.24 0.83 10.55
N HIS A 65 -3.81 -0.32 10.03
CA HIS A 65 -2.71 -0.40 9.09
C HIS A 65 -2.84 -1.66 8.25
N PHE A 66 -2.16 -1.66 7.11
CA PHE A 66 -2.09 -2.83 6.23
C PHE A 66 -0.63 -3.16 5.99
N CYS A 67 -0.35 -4.46 5.95
CA CYS A 67 0.98 -4.96 5.66
C CYS A 67 0.90 -5.76 4.36
N PHE A 68 1.63 -5.32 3.35
CA PHE A 68 1.70 -6.02 2.07
C PHE A 68 2.83 -7.04 2.10
N VAL A 69 2.59 -8.18 1.46
CA VAL A 69 3.62 -9.19 1.31
C VAL A 69 4.63 -8.71 0.27
N ALA A 70 5.90 -8.82 0.59
CA ALA A 70 7.01 -8.53 -0.32
C ALA A 70 7.79 -9.81 -0.62
N PRO A 71 8.32 -9.97 -1.85
CA PRO A 71 9.06 -11.18 -2.20
C PRO A 71 10.41 -11.30 -1.50
N ASP A 72 11.06 -10.19 -1.15
CA ASP A 72 12.36 -10.17 -0.49
C ASP A 72 12.62 -8.82 0.17
N GLU A 73 13.74 -8.70 0.87
CA GLU A 73 14.12 -7.45 1.57
C GLU A 73 14.37 -6.31 0.60
N ALA A 74 14.94 -6.60 -0.58
CA ALA A 74 15.17 -5.57 -1.58
C ALA A 74 13.85 -4.93 -2.04
N ALA A 75 12.79 -5.73 -2.17
CA ALA A 75 11.47 -5.22 -2.51
C ALA A 75 10.88 -4.35 -1.41
N VAL A 76 11.12 -4.68 -0.12
CA VAL A 76 10.69 -3.84 1.00
C VAL A 76 11.39 -2.48 0.94
N ASP A 77 12.71 -2.48 0.71
CA ASP A 77 13.49 -1.24 0.61
C ASP A 77 12.99 -0.38 -0.56
N ALA A 78 12.74 -1.01 -1.71
CA ALA A 78 12.26 -0.31 -2.90
C ALA A 78 10.84 0.23 -2.71
N PHE A 79 9.97 -0.53 -2.06
CA PHE A 79 8.62 -0.08 -1.70
C PHE A 79 8.68 1.17 -0.82
N HIS A 80 9.48 1.13 0.23
CA HIS A 80 9.63 2.27 1.14
C HIS A 80 10.11 3.51 0.40
N ALA A 81 11.17 3.37 -0.40
CA ALA A 81 11.73 4.49 -1.16
C ALA A 81 10.70 5.08 -2.13
N ALA A 82 10.00 4.22 -2.88
CA ALA A 82 8.99 4.67 -3.85
C ALA A 82 7.79 5.32 -3.16
N ALA A 83 7.36 4.78 -2.03
CA ALA A 83 6.23 5.33 -1.27
C ALA A 83 6.54 6.72 -0.74
N VAL A 84 7.71 6.91 -0.15
CA VAL A 84 8.13 8.22 0.38
C VAL A 84 8.30 9.22 -0.76
N ALA A 85 8.92 8.81 -1.87
CA ALA A 85 9.11 9.67 -3.03
C ALA A 85 7.79 10.07 -3.70
N SER A 86 6.73 9.29 -3.53
CA SER A 86 5.43 9.51 -4.18
C SER A 86 4.38 10.09 -3.24
N GLY A 87 4.78 10.65 -2.10
CA GLY A 87 3.90 11.37 -1.21
C GLY A 87 3.60 10.69 0.12
N GLY A 88 4.15 9.50 0.36
CA GLY A 88 4.03 8.82 1.63
C GLY A 88 4.86 9.48 2.71
N THR A 89 4.46 9.29 3.96
CA THR A 89 5.20 9.77 5.12
C THR A 89 5.96 8.61 5.74
N ASP A 90 7.25 8.80 5.98
CA ASP A 90 8.08 7.79 6.63
C ASP A 90 7.64 7.59 8.09
N ASN A 91 7.32 6.34 8.43
CA ASN A 91 6.96 5.94 9.79
C ASN A 91 7.92 4.89 10.34
N GLY A 92 9.12 4.84 9.82
CA GLY A 92 10.17 3.91 10.19
C GLY A 92 10.82 3.29 8.96
N GLU A 93 12.14 3.31 8.95
CA GLU A 93 12.90 2.77 7.82
C GLU A 93 12.81 1.24 7.76
N PRO A 94 13.02 0.64 6.57
CA PRO A 94 13.13 -0.81 6.45
C PRO A 94 14.24 -1.35 7.35
N GLY A 95 14.00 -2.51 7.92
CA GLY A 95 14.98 -3.14 8.80
C GLY A 95 14.34 -4.29 9.57
N ILE A 96 15.19 -5.05 10.25
CA ILE A 96 14.73 -6.13 11.11
C ILE A 96 13.89 -5.56 12.25
N ARG A 97 12.77 -6.22 12.55
CA ARG A 97 11.88 -5.88 13.67
C ARG A 97 11.99 -6.99 14.73
N PRO A 98 12.92 -6.86 15.70
CA PRO A 98 13.15 -7.94 16.68
C PRO A 98 11.92 -8.29 17.49
N ASP A 99 11.05 -7.32 17.74
CA ASP A 99 9.81 -7.54 18.51
C ASP A 99 8.84 -8.49 17.83
N TYR A 100 8.94 -8.63 16.50
CA TYR A 100 8.06 -9.50 15.72
C TYR A 100 8.73 -10.83 15.35
N GLY A 101 10.05 -10.89 15.42
CA GLY A 101 10.81 -12.08 15.09
C GLY A 101 12.20 -11.76 14.57
N GLN A 102 13.10 -12.71 14.72
CA GLN A 102 14.52 -12.53 14.40
C GLN A 102 14.76 -12.15 12.93
N PHE A 103 13.93 -12.64 12.02
CA PHE A 103 14.07 -12.41 10.58
C PHE A 103 12.93 -11.56 10.00
N TYR A 104 12.12 -10.97 10.84
CA TYR A 104 11.02 -10.12 10.36
C TYR A 104 11.56 -8.76 9.95
N TYR A 105 11.40 -8.45 8.65
CA TYR A 105 11.98 -7.23 8.04
C TYR A 105 10.92 -6.14 7.74
#